data_8495b4a7c12c50df8eee8beb7772d4a8
#
_entry.id   8495b4a7c12c50df8eee8beb7772d4a8
#
_cell.length_a   1.000
_cell.length_b   1.000
_cell.length_c   1.000
_cell.angle_alpha   90.00
_cell.angle_beta   90.00
_cell.angle_gamma   90.00
#
_symmetry.space_group_name_H-M   'P 1'
#
loop_
_entity.id
_entity.type
_entity.pdbx_description
1 polymer ?
#
loop_
_entity_poly.entity_id
_entity_poly.type
_entity_poly.pdbx_seq_one_letter_code
_entity_poly.pdbx_strand_id
1 'polypeptide(L)'
;CDSGDHVGFSNSESREAANKAGTLQTFLPGTPYVLGNELIYPLNECLDNNWAFGFATDYNPNCNTISLPFVGSLATHRLNLDPLAALVAVTRNPASSLNLKEEEIRGSIREGGIADLNILKSNYIDGWCQTPGISPVSKTIISGELFNH
;
A
#
# COMPACT_ATOMS: atom_id res chain seq x y z
N CYS A 1 0.92 -14.51 -12.70
CA CYS A 1 1.58 -13.26 -12.28
C CYS A 1 1.09 -12.91 -10.88
N ASP A 2 1.99 -12.61 -9.94
CA ASP A 2 1.62 -12.38 -8.54
C ASP A 2 1.09 -10.96 -8.33
N SER A 3 1.61 -9.99 -9.08
CA SER A 3 1.10 -8.61 -9.10
C SER A 3 1.17 -8.00 -10.50
N GLY A 4 0.31 -7.03 -10.77
CA GLY A 4 0.33 -6.19 -11.97
C GLY A 4 0.34 -4.72 -11.54
N ASP A 5 1.33 -3.97 -12.01
CA ASP A 5 1.51 -2.56 -11.69
C ASP A 5 0.85 -1.66 -12.73
N HIS A 6 0.57 -0.40 -12.36
CA HIS A 6 -0.06 0.61 -13.22
C HIS A 6 -1.44 0.20 -13.77
N VAL A 7 -2.18 -0.66 -13.07
CA VAL A 7 -3.47 -1.18 -13.55
C VAL A 7 -4.62 -0.16 -13.53
N GLY A 8 -4.38 1.07 -13.07
CA GLY A 8 -5.37 2.15 -13.08
C GLY A 8 -5.96 2.45 -14.46
N PHE A 9 -5.20 2.16 -15.52
CA PHE A 9 -5.61 2.36 -16.91
C PHE A 9 -6.25 1.12 -17.57
N SER A 10 -6.33 -0.01 -16.85
CA SER A 10 -6.98 -1.23 -17.35
C SER A 10 -8.50 -1.08 -17.38
N ASN A 11 -9.18 -1.84 -18.22
CA ASN A 11 -10.63 -1.92 -18.20
C ASN A 11 -11.14 -2.88 -17.11
N SER A 12 -12.45 -2.83 -16.82
CA SER A 12 -13.09 -3.65 -15.77
C SER A 12 -12.92 -5.15 -16.01
N GLU A 13 -13.05 -5.62 -17.24
CA GLU A 13 -12.92 -7.04 -17.60
C GLU A 13 -11.50 -7.55 -17.31
N SER A 14 -10.47 -6.75 -17.62
CA SER A 14 -9.08 -7.11 -17.32
C SER A 14 -8.81 -7.14 -15.82
N ARG A 15 -9.41 -6.23 -15.04
CA ARG A 15 -9.30 -6.22 -13.58
C ARG A 15 -9.99 -7.42 -12.93
N GLU A 16 -11.18 -7.77 -13.42
CA GLU A 16 -11.89 -8.96 -12.98
C GLU A 16 -11.07 -10.23 -13.27
N ALA A 17 -10.48 -10.32 -14.47
CA ALA A 17 -9.63 -11.44 -14.84
C ALA A 17 -8.37 -11.55 -13.98
N ALA A 18 -7.72 -10.41 -13.65
CA ALA A 18 -6.59 -10.35 -12.74
C ALA A 18 -6.98 -10.85 -11.34
N ASN A 19 -8.11 -10.38 -10.80
CA ASN A 19 -8.60 -10.83 -9.51
C ASN A 19 -8.92 -12.34 -9.50
N LYS A 20 -9.57 -12.87 -10.53
CA LYS A 20 -9.84 -14.32 -10.67
C LYS A 20 -8.56 -15.15 -10.74
N ALA A 21 -7.49 -14.58 -11.30
CA ALA A 21 -6.17 -15.22 -11.37
C ALA A 21 -5.36 -15.07 -10.08
N GLY A 22 -5.86 -14.38 -9.05
CA GLY A 22 -5.12 -14.11 -7.81
C GLY A 22 -4.01 -13.07 -7.98
N THR A 23 -4.00 -12.31 -9.08
CA THR A 23 -3.01 -11.25 -9.35
C THR A 23 -3.38 -9.99 -8.57
N LEU A 24 -2.49 -9.51 -7.71
CA LEU A 24 -2.67 -8.24 -7.00
C LEU A 24 -2.63 -7.07 -7.98
N GLN A 25 -3.62 -6.20 -7.90
CA GLN A 25 -3.71 -4.98 -8.71
C GLN A 25 -3.02 -3.83 -7.98
N THR A 26 -1.94 -3.27 -8.52
CA THR A 26 -1.16 -2.22 -7.85
C THR A 26 -1.37 -0.87 -8.54
N PHE A 27 -1.78 0.12 -7.73
CA PHE A 27 -1.94 1.52 -8.12
C PHE A 27 -0.75 2.36 -7.67
N LEU A 28 -0.31 3.28 -8.49
CA LEU A 28 0.94 4.03 -8.32
C LEU A 28 0.68 5.54 -8.42
N PRO A 29 0.19 6.18 -7.33
CA PRO A 29 -0.25 7.58 -7.39
C PRO A 29 0.90 8.59 -7.34
N GLY A 30 2.13 8.18 -7.02
CA GLY A 30 3.25 9.08 -6.82
C GLY A 30 3.63 9.86 -8.08
N THR A 31 3.90 9.17 -9.18
CA THR A 31 4.32 9.80 -10.44
C THR A 31 3.25 10.71 -11.04
N PRO A 32 1.97 10.29 -11.20
CA PRO A 32 0.93 11.19 -11.68
C PRO A 32 0.79 12.45 -10.82
N TYR A 33 0.88 12.32 -9.50
CA TYR A 33 0.82 13.46 -8.59
C TYR A 33 1.97 14.46 -8.84
N VAL A 34 3.21 13.98 -8.93
CA VAL A 34 4.39 14.85 -9.15
C VAL A 34 4.34 15.53 -10.51
N LEU A 35 3.81 14.86 -11.53
CA LEU A 35 3.64 15.42 -12.87
C LEU A 35 2.41 16.33 -13.02
N GLY A 36 1.62 16.53 -11.94
CA GLY A 36 0.42 17.36 -11.98
C GLY A 36 -0.76 16.72 -12.72
N ASN A 37 -0.72 15.42 -12.94
CA ASN A 37 -1.80 14.68 -13.57
C ASN A 37 -2.94 14.42 -12.57
N GLU A 38 -4.13 14.20 -13.09
CA GLU A 38 -5.28 13.80 -12.28
C GLU A 38 -5.10 12.37 -11.76
N LEU A 39 -5.46 12.17 -10.49
CA LEU A 39 -5.45 10.85 -9.86
C LEU A 39 -6.83 10.20 -10.00
N ILE A 40 -6.98 9.33 -11.00
CA ILE A 40 -8.22 8.59 -11.25
C ILE A 40 -7.91 7.10 -11.20
N TYR A 41 -8.47 6.41 -10.19
CA TYR A 41 -8.30 4.97 -10.02
C TYR A 41 -9.66 4.32 -9.73
N PRO A 42 -9.89 3.09 -10.20
CA PRO A 42 -11.15 2.37 -10.03
C PRO A 42 -11.30 1.75 -8.63
N LEU A 43 -11.02 2.53 -7.57
CA LEU A 43 -11.01 2.03 -6.19
C LEU A 43 -12.39 1.57 -5.73
N ASN A 44 -13.45 2.31 -6.09
CA ASN A 44 -14.81 1.93 -5.73
C ASN A 44 -15.18 0.58 -6.36
N GLU A 45 -14.81 0.33 -7.60
CA GLU A 45 -15.03 -0.96 -8.24
C GLU A 45 -14.31 -2.10 -7.49
N CYS A 46 -13.06 -1.88 -7.07
CA CYS A 46 -12.33 -2.85 -6.29
C CYS A 46 -12.99 -3.12 -4.93
N LEU A 47 -13.44 -2.06 -4.23
CA LEU A 47 -14.12 -2.16 -2.94
C LEU A 47 -15.46 -2.86 -3.06
N ASP A 48 -16.29 -2.47 -4.03
CA ASP A 48 -17.65 -3.03 -4.23
C ASP A 48 -17.60 -4.51 -4.58
N ASN A 49 -16.55 -4.95 -5.29
CA ASN A 49 -16.36 -6.35 -5.68
C ASN A 49 -15.44 -7.14 -4.73
N ASN A 50 -14.97 -6.53 -3.64
CA ASN A 50 -14.00 -7.14 -2.71
C ASN A 50 -12.71 -7.63 -3.41
N TRP A 51 -12.24 -6.91 -4.45
CA TRP A 51 -10.98 -7.20 -5.10
C TRP A 51 -9.82 -6.61 -4.30
N ALA A 52 -8.82 -7.45 -4.04
CA ALA A 52 -7.61 -6.97 -3.39
C ALA A 52 -6.81 -6.05 -4.31
N PHE A 53 -6.35 -4.92 -3.78
CA PHE A 53 -5.45 -4.02 -4.47
C PHE A 53 -4.32 -3.55 -3.55
N GLY A 54 -3.24 -3.06 -4.14
CA GLY A 54 -2.11 -2.50 -3.43
C GLY A 54 -1.78 -1.10 -3.92
N PHE A 55 -1.01 -0.36 -3.11
CA PHE A 55 -0.35 0.87 -3.51
C PHE A 55 1.16 0.74 -3.39
N ALA A 56 1.89 1.39 -4.29
CA ALA A 56 3.33 1.50 -4.24
C ALA A 56 3.79 2.91 -4.61
N THR A 57 5.07 3.20 -4.36
CA THR A 57 5.63 4.55 -4.50
C THR A 57 5.92 4.94 -5.95
N ASP A 58 6.09 3.95 -6.83
CA ASP A 58 6.57 4.19 -8.19
C ASP A 58 7.90 4.98 -8.21
N TYR A 59 8.86 4.55 -7.38
CA TYR A 59 10.16 5.22 -7.31
C TYR A 59 10.85 5.19 -8.68
N ASN A 60 11.02 6.38 -9.27
CA ASN A 60 11.62 6.56 -10.58
C ASN A 60 12.20 7.99 -10.72
N PRO A 61 12.91 8.33 -11.82
CA PRO A 61 13.48 9.67 -11.99
C PRO A 61 12.47 10.83 -11.93
N ASN A 62 11.20 10.62 -12.25
CA ASN A 62 10.15 11.64 -12.18
C ASN A 62 9.52 11.74 -10.78
N CYS A 63 9.54 10.64 -10.02
CA CYS A 63 8.96 10.58 -8.68
C CYS A 63 9.94 9.91 -7.72
N ASN A 64 10.85 10.69 -7.19
CA ASN A 64 11.94 10.22 -6.34
C ASN A 64 11.49 10.09 -4.87
N THR A 65 10.45 9.32 -4.61
CA THR A 65 9.94 9.04 -3.26
C THR A 65 9.90 7.54 -2.97
N ILE A 66 10.34 7.17 -1.76
CA ILE A 66 10.20 5.82 -1.20
C ILE A 66 9.19 5.80 -0.04
N SER A 67 8.47 6.92 0.17
CA SER A 67 7.58 7.09 1.32
C SER A 67 6.22 6.47 1.07
N LEU A 68 5.96 5.28 1.61
CA LEU A 68 4.61 4.70 1.66
C LEU A 68 3.62 5.55 2.48
N PRO A 69 4.01 6.21 3.60
CA PRO A 69 3.13 7.17 4.27
C PRO A 69 2.66 8.31 3.37
N PHE A 70 3.53 8.81 2.49
CA PHE A 70 3.13 9.82 1.49
C PHE A 70 2.13 9.26 0.48
N VAL A 71 2.36 8.03 -0.02
CA VAL A 71 1.39 7.34 -0.89
C VAL A 71 0.05 7.16 -0.18
N GLY A 72 0.07 6.79 1.10
CA GLY A 72 -1.13 6.74 1.94
C GLY A 72 -1.85 8.08 2.06
N SER A 73 -1.10 9.18 2.18
CA SER A 73 -1.69 10.54 2.16
C SER A 73 -2.40 10.82 0.83
N LEU A 74 -1.81 10.44 -0.30
CA LEU A 74 -2.47 10.58 -1.61
C LEU A 74 -3.74 9.72 -1.70
N ALA A 75 -3.66 8.46 -1.25
CA ALA A 75 -4.81 7.55 -1.25
C ALA A 75 -5.97 8.11 -0.39
N THR A 76 -5.66 8.62 0.79
CA THR A 76 -6.68 9.12 1.73
C THR A 76 -7.21 10.50 1.32
N HIS A 77 -6.32 11.46 1.04
CA HIS A 77 -6.75 12.86 0.88
C HIS A 77 -7.09 13.25 -0.56
N ARG A 78 -6.60 12.50 -1.55
CA ARG A 78 -6.86 12.78 -2.98
C ARG A 78 -7.79 11.77 -3.62
N LEU A 79 -7.80 10.53 -3.12
CA LEU A 79 -8.64 9.46 -3.65
C LEU A 79 -9.81 9.10 -2.71
N ASN A 80 -9.93 9.78 -1.56
CA ASN A 80 -10.97 9.58 -0.56
C ASN A 80 -11.08 8.14 -0.02
N LEU A 81 -9.96 7.44 0.02
CA LEU A 81 -9.92 6.11 0.59
C LEU A 81 -9.82 6.17 2.12
N ASP A 82 -10.51 5.28 2.80
CA ASP A 82 -10.39 5.12 4.25
C ASP A 82 -8.93 4.84 4.66
N PRO A 83 -8.39 5.51 5.71
CA PRO A 83 -6.99 5.32 6.13
C PRO A 83 -6.61 3.88 6.50
N LEU A 84 -7.55 3.09 7.02
CA LEU A 84 -7.30 1.67 7.33
C LEU A 84 -7.26 0.83 6.05
N ALA A 85 -8.16 1.09 5.10
CA ALA A 85 -8.12 0.46 3.78
C ALA A 85 -6.82 0.79 3.03
N ALA A 86 -6.37 2.05 3.10
CA ALA A 86 -5.09 2.46 2.55
C ALA A 86 -3.90 1.76 3.23
N LEU A 87 -3.95 1.58 4.56
CA LEU A 87 -2.91 0.84 5.31
C LEU A 87 -2.84 -0.63 4.87
N VAL A 88 -3.98 -1.28 4.74
CA VAL A 88 -4.06 -2.67 4.24
C VAL A 88 -3.50 -2.78 2.82
N ALA A 89 -3.78 -1.79 1.98
CA ALA A 89 -3.29 -1.74 0.60
C ALA A 89 -1.77 -1.48 0.46
N VAL A 90 -1.08 -1.01 1.51
CA VAL A 90 0.38 -0.86 1.53
C VAL A 90 1.10 -1.88 2.41
N THR A 91 0.38 -2.77 3.08
CA THR A 91 0.95 -3.77 4.00
C THR A 91 0.52 -5.19 3.66
N ARG A 92 -0.68 -5.58 4.11
CA ARG A 92 -1.19 -6.94 4.01
C ARG A 92 -1.37 -7.40 2.55
N ASN A 93 -1.98 -6.57 1.72
CA ASN A 93 -2.28 -6.96 0.35
C ASN A 93 -0.99 -7.15 -0.48
N PRO A 94 0.00 -6.22 -0.49
CA PRO A 94 1.27 -6.47 -1.16
C PRO A 94 2.02 -7.68 -0.60
N ALA A 95 2.01 -7.90 0.70
CA ALA A 95 2.65 -9.06 1.31
C ALA A 95 2.04 -10.38 0.82
N SER A 96 0.72 -10.41 0.55
CA SER A 96 0.04 -11.62 0.03
C SER A 96 0.47 -12.00 -1.38
N SER A 97 0.99 -11.06 -2.18
CA SER A 97 1.48 -11.32 -3.54
C SER A 97 2.89 -11.94 -3.58
N LEU A 98 3.58 -11.99 -2.43
CA LEU A 98 4.96 -12.51 -2.37
C LEU A 98 5.06 -14.03 -2.31
N ASN A 99 3.93 -14.74 -2.23
CA ASN A 99 3.88 -16.20 -2.11
C ASN A 99 4.81 -16.76 -1.02
N LEU A 100 4.87 -16.07 0.12
CA LEU A 100 5.72 -16.43 1.26
C LEU A 100 5.23 -17.73 1.89
N LYS A 101 6.17 -18.52 2.41
CA LYS A 101 5.84 -19.66 3.25
C LYS A 101 5.16 -19.19 4.54
N GLU A 102 4.46 -20.10 5.22
CA GLU A 102 3.68 -19.76 6.41
C GLU A 102 4.52 -19.09 7.52
N GLU A 103 5.74 -19.57 7.72
CA GLU A 103 6.71 -19.03 8.68
C GLU A 103 7.32 -17.67 8.26
N GLU A 104 7.16 -17.28 6.99
CA GLU A 104 7.72 -16.04 6.43
C GLU A 104 6.67 -14.95 6.24
N ILE A 105 5.39 -15.22 6.54
CA ILE A 105 4.29 -14.27 6.29
C ILE A 105 4.48 -12.98 7.06
N ARG A 106 4.37 -11.89 6.34
CA ARG A 106 4.45 -10.50 6.78
C ARG A 106 3.15 -9.74 6.46
N GLY A 107 3.10 -8.46 6.80
CA GLY A 107 1.96 -7.58 6.48
C GLY A 107 0.77 -7.73 7.42
N SER A 108 0.84 -8.62 8.42
CA SER A 108 -0.17 -8.78 9.48
C SER A 108 0.48 -9.13 10.82
N ILE A 109 -0.13 -8.65 11.90
CA ILE A 109 0.29 -8.99 13.28
C ILE A 109 -0.45 -10.26 13.68
N ARG A 110 0.30 -11.35 13.91
CA ARG A 110 -0.24 -12.65 14.32
C ARG A 110 0.76 -13.39 15.20
N GLU A 111 0.26 -14.30 16.03
CA GLU A 111 1.11 -15.19 16.82
C GLU A 111 1.95 -16.08 15.88
N GLY A 112 3.24 -16.24 16.20
CA GLY A 112 4.20 -16.98 15.38
C GLY A 112 4.65 -16.28 14.07
N GLY A 113 4.11 -15.11 13.77
CA GLY A 113 4.53 -14.31 12.59
C GLY A 113 5.86 -13.59 12.82
N ILE A 114 6.52 -13.20 11.71
CA ILE A 114 7.74 -12.40 11.79
C ILE A 114 7.41 -11.00 12.30
N ALA A 115 8.17 -10.54 13.30
CA ALA A 115 8.00 -9.22 13.88
C ALA A 115 8.73 -8.15 13.03
N ASP A 116 8.17 -7.83 11.87
CA ASP A 116 8.53 -6.66 11.05
C ASP A 116 7.46 -5.59 11.26
N LEU A 117 7.72 -4.63 12.15
CA LEU A 117 6.73 -3.71 12.68
C LEU A 117 7.24 -2.27 12.66
N ASN A 118 6.35 -1.31 12.45
CA ASN A 118 6.60 0.11 12.69
C ASN A 118 5.78 0.60 13.87
N ILE A 119 6.44 1.26 14.83
CA ILE A 119 5.80 1.97 15.93
C ILE A 119 5.59 3.41 15.49
N LEU A 120 4.33 3.85 15.45
CA LEU A 120 3.98 5.19 15.03
C LEU A 120 4.14 6.21 16.16
N LYS A 121 4.32 7.47 15.81
CA LYS A 121 4.31 8.63 16.72
C LYS A 121 2.90 9.00 17.18
N SER A 122 1.88 8.56 16.45
CA SER A 122 0.47 8.82 16.71
C SER A 122 -0.19 7.63 17.43
N ASN A 123 -1.18 7.91 18.29
CA ASN A 123 -2.05 6.91 18.89
C ASN A 123 -3.30 6.60 18.04
N TYR A 124 -3.44 7.25 16.88
CA TYR A 124 -4.57 7.10 15.97
C TYR A 124 -4.13 6.34 14.72
N ILE A 125 -5.04 5.53 14.19
CA ILE A 125 -4.76 4.69 13.01
C ILE A 125 -4.42 5.50 11.77
N ASP A 126 -5.05 6.65 11.57
CA ASP A 126 -4.82 7.56 10.46
C ASP A 126 -3.46 8.29 10.54
N GLY A 127 -2.85 8.31 11.73
CA GLY A 127 -1.56 8.95 11.96
C GLY A 127 -0.41 8.44 11.08
N TRP A 128 -0.56 7.26 10.45
CA TRP A 128 0.43 6.72 9.55
C TRP A 128 0.53 7.51 8.22
N CYS A 129 -0.54 8.20 7.80
CA CYS A 129 -0.63 8.91 6.51
C CYS A 129 -1.09 10.37 6.61
N GLN A 130 -1.31 10.91 7.82
CA GLN A 130 -1.82 12.26 8.03
C GLN A 130 -0.81 13.37 7.74
N THR A 131 0.48 13.11 7.83
CA THR A 131 1.53 14.12 7.74
C THR A 131 2.46 13.88 6.55
N PRO A 132 2.04 14.26 5.31
CA PRO A 132 2.89 14.14 4.14
C PRO A 132 4.22 14.90 4.34
N GLY A 133 5.33 14.23 3.97
CA GLY A 133 6.68 14.81 4.07
C GLY A 133 7.38 14.63 5.42
N ILE A 134 6.69 14.10 6.44
CA ILE A 134 7.29 13.77 7.75
C ILE A 134 7.09 12.28 8.01
N SER A 135 8.14 11.58 8.45
CA SER A 135 8.00 10.17 8.84
C SER A 135 7.09 10.04 10.07
N PRO A 136 6.00 9.30 9.98
CA PRO A 136 5.14 9.02 11.13
C PRO A 136 5.74 7.95 12.06
N VAL A 137 6.82 7.28 11.64
CA VAL A 137 7.45 6.17 12.36
C VAL A 137 8.39 6.72 13.42
N SER A 138 8.26 6.24 14.66
CA SER A 138 9.17 6.55 15.75
C SER A 138 10.25 5.47 15.91
N LYS A 139 9.90 4.20 15.69
CA LYS A 139 10.80 3.06 15.79
C LYS A 139 10.39 2.00 14.77
N THR A 140 11.37 1.22 14.31
CA THR A 140 11.14 0.05 13.45
C THR A 140 11.67 -1.20 14.15
N ILE A 141 10.94 -2.29 14.04
CA ILE A 141 11.35 -3.62 14.45
C ILE A 141 11.50 -4.45 13.19
N ILE A 142 12.64 -5.10 13.01
CA ILE A 142 12.92 -5.99 11.87
C ILE A 142 13.33 -7.34 12.45
N SER A 143 12.59 -8.37 12.11
CA SER A 143 12.80 -9.74 12.64
C SER A 143 12.94 -9.79 14.17
N GLY A 144 12.19 -8.93 14.86
CA GLY A 144 12.20 -8.82 16.32
C GLY A 144 13.27 -7.90 16.91
N GLU A 145 14.18 -7.35 16.10
CA GLU A 145 15.22 -6.41 16.57
C GLU A 145 14.76 -4.96 16.42
N LEU A 146 14.98 -4.14 17.45
CA LEU A 146 14.54 -2.75 17.52
C LEU A 146 15.58 -1.80 16.91
N PHE A 147 15.13 -0.96 15.97
CA PHE A 147 15.91 0.13 15.38
C PHE A 147 15.28 1.47 15.75
N ASN A 148 16.10 2.43 16.20
CA ASN A 148 15.68 3.81 16.47
C ASN A 148 15.96 4.70 15.23
N HIS A 149 15.06 5.63 14.95
CA HIS A 149 15.19 6.63 13.88
C HIS A 149 15.63 7.98 14.43
#